data_82bc010617ff9c35c18fc192774895f3
#
_entry.id   82bc010617ff9c35c18fc192774895f3
#
_cell.length_a   1.000
_cell.length_b   1.000
_cell.length_c   1.000
_cell.angle_alpha   90.00
_cell.angle_beta   90.00
_cell.angle_gamma   90.00
#
_symmetry.space_group_name_H-M   'P 1'
#
loop_
_entity.id
_entity.type
_entity.pdbx_description
1 polymer ?
#
loop_
_entity_poly.entity_id
_entity_poly.type
_entity_poly.pdbx_seq_one_letter_code
_entity_poly.pdbx_strand_id
1 'polypeptide(L)'
;MLFRSLSFEVLFESVKKQYGNKKITIIFGCPGKKAQGRRSELGSIAGIYADRVILTEEDPGEEDVYEICSEIAKYVGKKALCNIQTDRKKAIIDAIESAGNGDVILITGKGRETRQKRGMEYVSCQSDVDIVIEFFGRSN
;
A
#
# COMPACT_ATOMS: atom_id res chain seq x y z
N MET A 1 -16.12 0.41 2.47
CA MET A 1 -15.82 1.66 3.15
C MET A 1 -14.86 2.51 2.35
N LEU A 2 -15.20 3.76 2.16
CA LEU A 2 -14.29 4.67 1.46
C LEU A 2 -13.11 5.02 2.36
N PHE A 3 -11.92 4.77 1.88
CA PHE A 3 -10.71 5.10 2.61
C PHE A 3 -10.37 6.56 2.37
N ARG A 4 -10.34 7.36 3.42
CA ARG A 4 -10.02 8.79 3.35
C ARG A 4 -8.70 9.06 4.07
N SER A 5 -8.06 10.18 3.73
CA SER A 5 -6.79 10.57 4.35
C SER A 5 -6.87 10.64 5.87
N LEU A 6 -7.99 11.11 6.41
CA LEU A 6 -8.19 11.15 7.86
C LEU A 6 -8.18 9.73 8.45
N SER A 7 -8.82 8.78 7.77
CA SER A 7 -8.82 7.37 8.21
C SER A 7 -7.42 6.77 8.12
N PHE A 8 -6.64 7.19 7.14
CA PHE A 8 -5.27 6.74 6.96
C PHE A 8 -4.40 7.19 8.14
N GLU A 9 -4.53 8.46 8.52
CA GLU A 9 -3.80 9.00 9.67
C GLU A 9 -4.20 8.30 10.98
N VAL A 10 -5.50 8.08 11.17
CA VAL A 10 -6.01 7.37 12.35
C VAL A 10 -5.46 5.94 12.40
N LEU A 11 -5.36 5.28 11.25
CA LEU A 11 -4.78 3.94 11.19
C LEU A 11 -3.33 3.95 11.70
N PHE A 12 -2.52 4.88 11.22
CA PHE A 12 -1.12 4.98 11.67
C PHE A 12 -1.02 5.30 13.17
N GLU A 13 -1.85 6.21 13.64
CA GLU A 13 -1.85 6.56 15.05
C GLU A 13 -2.25 5.38 15.94
N SER A 14 -3.23 4.58 15.50
CA SER A 14 -3.65 3.38 16.21
C SER A 14 -2.53 2.34 16.24
N VAL A 15 -1.82 2.16 15.14
CA VAL A 15 -0.71 1.23 15.06
C VAL A 15 0.43 1.65 15.98
N LYS A 16 0.78 2.94 15.99
CA LYS A 16 1.83 3.45 16.89
C LYS A 16 1.45 3.30 18.34
N LYS A 17 0.18 3.52 18.67
CA LYS A 17 -0.30 3.36 20.04
C LYS A 17 -0.23 1.91 20.49
N GLN A 18 -0.55 0.96 19.61
CA GLN A 18 -0.59 -0.47 19.94
C GLN A 18 0.79 -1.12 19.92
N TYR A 19 1.64 -0.73 18.97
CA TYR A 19 2.93 -1.40 18.75
C TYR A 19 4.16 -0.56 19.12
N GLY A 20 3.95 0.69 19.50
CA GLY A 20 5.03 1.56 19.96
C GLY A 20 6.01 1.96 18.85
N ASN A 21 7.30 1.77 19.10
CA ASN A 21 8.37 2.22 18.21
C ASN A 21 8.80 1.18 17.16
N LYS A 22 7.95 0.21 16.88
CA LYS A 22 8.28 -0.79 15.86
C LYS A 22 8.28 -0.14 14.48
N LYS A 23 9.11 -0.66 13.59
CA LYS A 23 9.17 -0.15 12.23
C LYS A 23 7.89 -0.49 11.47
N ILE A 24 7.40 0.47 10.70
CA ILE A 24 6.16 0.34 9.94
C ILE A 24 6.47 0.40 8.45
N THR A 25 6.04 -0.63 7.73
CA THR A 25 6.03 -0.63 6.27
C THR A 25 4.58 -0.53 5.83
N ILE A 26 4.27 0.40 4.93
CA ILE A 26 2.94 0.54 4.36
C ILE A 26 2.97 0.22 2.87
N ILE A 27 2.01 -0.57 2.42
CA ILE A 27 1.84 -0.92 1.01
C ILE A 27 0.48 -0.37 0.58
N PHE A 28 0.48 0.51 -0.39
CA PHE A 28 -0.77 1.08 -0.88
C PHE A 28 -0.63 1.65 -2.29
N GLY A 29 -1.75 1.98 -2.87
CA GLY A 29 -1.84 2.66 -4.15
C GLY A 29 -2.98 3.64 -4.12
N CYS A 30 -3.41 4.08 -5.29
CA CYS A 30 -4.52 5.00 -5.41
C CYS A 30 -5.27 4.71 -6.71
N PRO A 31 -6.61 4.73 -6.69
CA PRO A 31 -7.38 4.51 -7.91
C PRO A 31 -7.11 5.57 -8.96
N GLY A 32 -7.27 5.18 -10.22
CA GLY A 32 -7.12 6.11 -11.32
C GLY A 32 -8.27 7.12 -11.39
N LYS A 33 -7.96 8.29 -11.92
CA LYS A 33 -8.86 9.40 -12.25
C LYS A 33 -9.72 9.98 -11.13
N LYS A 34 -10.28 9.16 -10.25
CA LYS A 34 -11.25 9.63 -9.26
C LYS A 34 -10.64 10.16 -7.97
N ALA A 35 -9.38 9.97 -7.76
CA ALA A 35 -8.77 10.25 -6.46
C ALA A 35 -7.45 11.00 -6.57
N GLN A 36 -7.30 11.83 -7.60
CA GLN A 36 -6.04 12.54 -7.83
C GLN A 36 -5.63 13.44 -6.66
N GLY A 37 -6.59 14.15 -6.08
CA GLY A 37 -6.31 15.01 -4.92
C GLY A 37 -5.88 14.25 -3.68
N ARG A 38 -6.22 12.96 -3.60
CA ARG A 38 -5.83 12.14 -2.45
C ARG A 38 -4.40 11.65 -2.51
N ARG A 39 -3.79 11.70 -3.68
CA ARG A 39 -2.41 11.20 -3.85
C ARG A 39 -1.42 11.99 -3.01
N SER A 40 -1.57 13.32 -2.97
CA SER A 40 -0.70 14.17 -2.14
C SER A 40 -0.92 13.92 -0.65
N GLU A 41 -2.17 13.80 -0.23
CA GLU A 41 -2.49 13.58 1.18
C GLU A 41 -1.99 12.22 1.67
N LEU A 42 -2.27 11.16 0.90
CA LEU A 42 -1.85 9.81 1.28
C LEU A 42 -0.33 9.69 1.31
N GLY A 43 0.33 10.24 0.30
CA GLY A 43 1.79 10.25 0.26
C GLY A 43 2.40 10.98 1.44
N SER A 44 1.89 12.16 1.76
CA SER A 44 2.39 12.97 2.87
C SER A 44 2.20 12.25 4.22
N ILE A 45 1.02 11.68 4.45
CA ILE A 45 0.75 10.97 5.70
C ILE A 45 1.65 9.74 5.82
N ALA A 46 1.77 8.95 4.76
CA ALA A 46 2.64 7.78 4.77
C ALA A 46 4.08 8.15 5.07
N GLY A 47 4.56 9.25 4.47
CA GLY A 47 5.93 9.72 4.68
C GLY A 47 6.22 10.17 6.11
N ILE A 48 5.20 10.66 6.81
CA ILE A 48 5.35 11.09 8.21
C ILE A 48 5.40 9.89 9.16
N TYR A 49 4.53 8.90 8.95
CA TYR A 49 4.34 7.83 9.93
C TYR A 49 5.09 6.54 9.62
N ALA A 50 5.31 6.23 8.35
CA ALA A 50 5.94 4.97 7.98
C ALA A 50 7.45 5.12 7.89
N ASP A 51 8.15 4.02 8.14
CA ASP A 51 9.59 3.94 7.92
C ASP A 51 9.88 3.54 6.48
N ARG A 52 8.99 2.73 5.88
CA ARG A 52 9.10 2.29 4.50
C ARG A 52 7.74 2.38 3.82
N VAL A 53 7.75 2.90 2.61
CA VAL A 53 6.54 3.04 1.79
C VAL A 53 6.76 2.28 0.49
N ILE A 54 5.88 1.34 0.19
CA ILE A 54 5.87 0.63 -1.08
C ILE A 54 4.59 0.98 -1.81
N LEU A 55 4.74 1.61 -2.97
CA LEU A 55 3.62 2.05 -3.79
C LEU A 55 3.36 1.03 -4.88
N THR A 56 2.10 0.66 -5.05
CA THR A 56 1.74 -0.41 -5.96
C THR A 56 0.37 -0.18 -6.60
N GLU A 57 -0.09 -1.15 -7.35
CA GLU A 57 -1.36 -1.10 -8.06
C GLU A 57 -2.56 -1.14 -7.12
N GLU A 58 -3.52 -0.24 -7.38
CA GLU A 58 -4.83 -0.25 -6.73
C GLU A 58 -5.85 0.32 -7.70
N ASP A 59 -6.51 -0.54 -8.46
CA ASP A 59 -7.55 -0.15 -9.43
C ASP A 59 -7.16 1.05 -10.29
N PRO A 60 -6.05 0.96 -11.06
CA PRO A 60 -5.55 2.13 -11.82
C PRO A 60 -6.51 2.60 -12.90
N GLY A 61 -7.43 1.74 -13.36
CA GLY A 61 -8.30 2.08 -14.45
C GLY A 61 -7.50 2.28 -15.72
N GLU A 62 -7.72 3.42 -16.38
CA GLU A 62 -7.03 3.75 -17.62
C GLU A 62 -5.69 4.44 -17.40
N GLU A 63 -5.35 4.79 -16.18
CA GLU A 63 -4.06 5.42 -15.90
C GLU A 63 -2.95 4.37 -15.73
N ASP A 64 -1.74 4.78 -16.03
CA ASP A 64 -0.57 3.94 -15.84
C ASP A 64 -0.24 3.82 -14.35
N VAL A 65 -0.03 2.58 -13.90
CA VAL A 65 0.26 2.32 -12.48
C VAL A 65 1.51 3.05 -12.02
N TYR A 66 2.57 3.02 -12.81
CA TYR A 66 3.83 3.66 -12.45
C TYR A 66 3.66 5.17 -12.32
N GLU A 67 2.87 5.79 -13.19
CA GLU A 67 2.63 7.23 -13.12
C GLU A 67 1.85 7.61 -11.87
N ILE A 68 0.83 6.82 -11.51
CA ILE A 68 0.09 7.04 -10.26
C ILE A 68 1.03 6.96 -9.07
N CYS A 69 1.84 5.90 -9.02
CA CYS A 69 2.78 5.70 -7.93
C CYS A 69 3.84 6.81 -7.88
N SER A 70 4.34 7.24 -9.02
CA SER A 70 5.33 8.33 -9.09
C SER A 70 4.76 9.63 -8.54
N GLU A 71 3.50 9.90 -8.80
CA GLU A 71 2.85 11.10 -8.28
C GLU A 71 2.72 11.04 -6.76
N ILE A 72 2.31 9.89 -6.21
CA ILE A 72 2.25 9.70 -4.76
C ILE A 72 3.65 9.87 -4.15
N ALA A 73 4.65 9.28 -4.78
CA ALA A 73 6.03 9.30 -4.28
C ALA A 73 6.58 10.70 -4.09
N LYS A 74 6.14 11.67 -4.91
CA LYS A 74 6.58 13.06 -4.78
C LYS A 74 6.27 13.66 -3.41
N TYR A 75 5.23 13.17 -2.77
CA TYR A 75 4.75 13.72 -1.50
C TYR A 75 5.21 12.93 -0.27
N VAL A 76 5.81 11.77 -0.47
CA VAL A 76 6.29 10.94 0.64
C VAL A 76 7.43 11.61 1.41
N GLY A 77 8.25 12.38 0.72
CA GLY A 77 9.38 13.05 1.34
C GLY A 77 10.59 12.14 1.45
N LYS A 78 11.58 12.58 2.23
CA LYS A 78 12.87 11.90 2.32
C LYS A 78 13.08 11.07 3.59
N LYS A 79 12.19 11.22 4.57
CA LYS A 79 12.32 10.52 5.84
C LYS A 79 12.08 9.03 5.69
N ALA A 80 11.04 8.66 4.95
CA ALA A 80 10.70 7.26 4.71
C ALA A 80 11.43 6.73 3.49
N LEU A 81 11.76 5.44 3.52
CA LEU A 81 12.29 4.75 2.36
C LEU A 81 11.11 4.45 1.44
N CYS A 82 11.10 5.03 0.24
CA CYS A 82 9.99 4.88 -0.69
C CYS A 82 10.43 4.17 -1.96
N ASN A 83 9.71 3.14 -2.36
CA ASN A 83 9.93 2.50 -3.64
C ASN A 83 8.61 2.12 -4.30
N ILE A 84 8.66 1.94 -5.61
CA ILE A 84 7.52 1.58 -6.42
C ILE A 84 7.69 0.15 -6.89
N GLN A 85 6.67 -0.67 -6.65
CA GLN A 85 6.58 -2.02 -7.22
C GLN A 85 5.18 -2.15 -7.81
N THR A 86 5.08 -2.06 -9.12
CA THR A 86 3.80 -2.03 -9.81
C THR A 86 3.02 -3.35 -9.74
N ASP A 87 3.70 -4.45 -9.51
CA ASP A 87 3.06 -5.74 -9.30
C ASP A 87 2.71 -5.87 -7.82
N ARG A 88 1.42 -5.84 -7.51
CA ARG A 88 0.95 -5.82 -6.12
C ARG A 88 1.36 -7.08 -5.35
N LYS A 89 1.28 -8.24 -5.98
CA LYS A 89 1.70 -9.49 -5.33
C LYS A 89 3.19 -9.45 -4.97
N LYS A 90 4.01 -9.00 -5.90
CA LYS A 90 5.45 -8.83 -5.66
C LYS A 90 5.72 -7.83 -4.54
N ALA A 91 4.98 -6.73 -4.52
CA ALA A 91 5.15 -5.70 -3.49
C ALA A 91 4.91 -6.29 -2.10
N ILE A 92 3.86 -7.08 -1.95
CA ILE A 92 3.51 -7.71 -0.67
C ILE A 92 4.57 -8.73 -0.28
N ILE A 93 4.97 -9.60 -1.21
CA ILE A 93 5.98 -10.63 -0.93
C ILE A 93 7.32 -9.99 -0.55
N ASP A 94 7.76 -8.99 -1.31
CA ASP A 94 9.01 -8.29 -1.04
C ASP A 94 9.00 -7.65 0.36
N ALA A 95 7.88 -7.06 0.74
CA ALA A 95 7.74 -6.45 2.06
C ALA A 95 7.88 -7.48 3.17
N ILE A 96 7.22 -8.62 3.02
CA ILE A 96 7.27 -9.68 4.03
C ILE A 96 8.68 -10.25 4.13
N GLU A 97 9.32 -10.52 2.99
CA GLU A 97 10.66 -11.11 2.97
C GLU A 97 11.73 -10.19 3.56
N SER A 98 11.56 -8.89 3.38
CA SER A 98 12.56 -7.92 3.86
C SER A 98 12.25 -7.37 5.25
N ALA A 99 11.13 -7.74 5.85
CA ALA A 99 10.76 -7.26 7.18
C ALA A 99 11.63 -7.90 8.24
N GLY A 100 11.98 -7.09 9.23
CA GLY A 100 12.65 -7.59 10.42
C GLY A 100 11.67 -8.18 11.42
N ASN A 101 12.20 -8.89 12.39
CA ASN A 101 11.40 -9.51 13.43
C ASN A 101 10.68 -8.42 14.25
N GLY A 102 9.37 -8.51 14.31
CA GLY A 102 8.56 -7.52 15.04
C GLY A 102 8.13 -6.30 14.25
N ASP A 103 8.57 -6.17 13.00
CA ASP A 103 8.12 -5.07 12.15
C ASP A 103 6.62 -5.21 11.84
N VAL A 104 5.97 -4.07 11.65
CA VAL A 104 4.55 -4.02 11.30
C VAL A 104 4.43 -3.73 9.80
N ILE A 105 3.66 -4.56 9.10
CA ILE A 105 3.38 -4.36 7.69
C ILE A 105 1.89 -4.05 7.53
N LEU A 106 1.58 -2.89 6.97
CA LEU A 106 0.21 -2.48 6.70
C LEU A 106 -0.05 -2.61 5.21
N ILE A 107 -1.08 -3.35 4.85
CA ILE A 107 -1.50 -3.51 3.46
C ILE A 107 -2.91 -2.95 3.35
N THR A 108 -3.08 -1.88 2.60
CA THR A 108 -4.35 -1.18 2.54
C THR A 108 -4.89 -1.07 1.12
N GLY A 109 -6.18 -0.88 1.02
CA GLY A 109 -6.87 -0.58 -0.22
C GLY A 109 -7.67 -1.71 -0.81
N LYS A 110 -7.14 -2.92 -0.85
CA LYS A 110 -7.82 -4.04 -1.51
C LYS A 110 -8.34 -5.12 -0.56
N GLY A 111 -7.61 -5.42 0.51
CA GLY A 111 -8.06 -6.40 1.50
C GLY A 111 -8.40 -7.76 0.92
N ARG A 112 -9.70 -8.10 0.93
CA ARG A 112 -10.19 -9.38 0.41
C ARG A 112 -10.69 -9.32 -1.02
N GLU A 113 -10.54 -8.17 -1.68
CA GLU A 113 -10.99 -8.02 -3.06
C GLU A 113 -10.16 -8.87 -4.01
N THR A 114 -10.83 -9.51 -4.94
CA THR A 114 -10.21 -10.44 -5.89
C THR A 114 -10.21 -9.90 -7.32
N ARG A 115 -10.37 -8.60 -7.49
CA ARG A 115 -10.39 -7.97 -8.81
C ARG A 115 -9.64 -6.65 -8.77
N GLN A 116 -9.01 -6.33 -9.89
CA GLN A 116 -8.39 -5.02 -10.14
C GLN A 116 -9.08 -4.38 -11.32
N LYS A 117 -9.36 -3.10 -11.24
CA LYS A 117 -9.85 -2.35 -12.39
C LYS A 117 -8.68 -1.93 -13.25
N ARG A 118 -8.59 -2.49 -14.45
CA ARG A 118 -7.57 -2.15 -15.44
C ARG A 118 -8.27 -1.73 -16.72
N GLY A 119 -7.97 -0.51 -17.18
CA GLY A 119 -8.74 0.07 -18.26
C GLY A 119 -10.19 0.24 -17.82
N MET A 120 -11.11 -0.27 -18.60
CA MET A 120 -12.55 -0.20 -18.31
C MET A 120 -13.11 -1.52 -17.76
N GLU A 121 -12.25 -2.47 -17.47
CA GLU A 121 -12.67 -3.81 -17.05
C GLU A 121 -12.15 -4.16 -15.67
N TYR A 122 -12.84 -5.12 -15.02
CA TYR A 122 -12.35 -5.72 -13.79
C TYR A 122 -11.70 -7.06 -14.14
N VAL A 123 -10.45 -7.21 -13.73
CA VAL A 123 -9.63 -8.39 -14.01
C VAL A 123 -9.44 -9.16 -12.71
N SER A 124 -9.60 -10.48 -12.75
CA SER A 124 -9.39 -11.32 -11.57
C SER A 124 -7.95 -11.25 -11.09
N CYS A 125 -7.78 -11.19 -9.79
CA CYS A 125 -6.48 -11.22 -9.16
C CYS A 125 -6.59 -11.88 -7.79
N GLN A 126 -5.44 -12.26 -7.24
CA GLN A 126 -5.39 -12.80 -5.90
C GLN A 126 -5.59 -11.65 -4.90
N SER A 127 -6.37 -11.86 -3.85
CA SER A 127 -6.56 -10.83 -2.82
C SER A 127 -5.30 -10.68 -1.96
N ASP A 128 -5.17 -9.54 -1.30
CA ASP A 128 -4.06 -9.30 -0.37
C ASP A 128 -4.01 -10.38 0.71
N VAL A 129 -5.18 -10.73 1.25
CA VAL A 129 -5.29 -11.74 2.29
C VAL A 129 -4.78 -13.10 1.78
N ASP A 130 -5.17 -13.48 0.57
CA ASP A 130 -4.75 -14.76 -0.01
C ASP A 130 -3.26 -14.79 -0.30
N ILE A 131 -2.68 -13.68 -0.73
CA ILE A 131 -1.24 -13.57 -0.97
C ILE A 131 -0.47 -13.83 0.32
N VAL A 132 -0.90 -13.20 1.40
CA VAL A 132 -0.24 -13.36 2.71
C VAL A 132 -0.38 -14.80 3.21
N ILE A 133 -1.57 -15.37 3.11
CA ILE A 133 -1.82 -16.75 3.54
C ILE A 133 -0.97 -17.74 2.74
N GLU A 134 -0.91 -17.55 1.43
CA GLU A 134 -0.11 -18.41 0.56
C GLU A 134 1.38 -18.33 0.92
N PHE A 135 1.88 -17.11 1.16
CA PHE A 135 3.28 -16.92 1.52
C PHE A 135 3.65 -17.72 2.77
N PHE A 136 2.86 -17.57 3.83
CA PHE A 136 3.14 -18.27 5.10
C PHE A 136 2.87 -19.78 5.00
N GLY A 137 1.94 -20.19 4.17
CA GLY A 137 1.69 -21.61 3.92
C GLY A 137 2.88 -22.32 3.28
N ARG A 138 3.63 -21.62 2.44
CA ARG A 138 4.84 -22.19 1.80
C ARG A 138 5.99 -22.38 2.78
N SER A 139 5.96 -21.70 3.91
CA SER A 139 7.03 -21.75 4.90
C SER A 139 6.96 -22.98 5.78
N ASN A 140 5.91 -23.80 5.63
CA ASN A 140 5.72 -25.01 6.44
C ASN A 140 6.17 -26.28 5.69
#